data_64e21ad0d3b36b1570fefdfd0d2041e6
#
_entry.id   64e21ad0d3b36b1570fefdfd0d2041e6
#
_cell.length_a   1.000
_cell.length_b   1.000
_cell.length_c   1.000
_cell.angle_alpha   90.00
_cell.angle_beta   90.00
_cell.angle_gamma   90.00
#
_symmetry.space_group_name_H-M   'P 1'
#
loop_
_entity.id
_entity.type
_entity.pdbx_description
1 polymer ?
#
loop_
_entity_poly.entity_id
_entity_poly.type
_entity_poly.pdbx_seq_one_letter_code
_entity_poly.pdbx_strand_id
1 'polypeptide(L)'
;MGGELVEKVRRGMWMLSEREFVKGFVDELSGDLGEAVNQYLLDAERCRREGRNVYASISYASAARCMKILGDYERAAKCYLMAAKMLRASLGRCYGADRFIRERISRYMIEASKLLATLSEGD
;
A
#
# COMPACT_ATOMS: atom_id res chain seq x y z
N MET A 1 20.33 -4.06 -15.97
CA MET A 1 18.93 -4.38 -16.28
C MET A 1 17.96 -3.77 -15.30
N GLY A 2 18.17 -3.92 -13.99
CA GLY A 2 17.31 -3.33 -12.98
C GLY A 2 17.22 -1.81 -13.04
N GLY A 3 18.33 -1.13 -13.34
CA GLY A 3 18.35 0.33 -13.40
C GLY A 3 17.55 0.91 -14.56
N GLU A 4 17.54 0.22 -15.68
CA GLU A 4 16.77 0.62 -16.85
C GLU A 4 15.26 0.53 -16.62
N LEU A 5 14.84 -0.57 -15.99
CA LEU A 5 13.43 -0.78 -15.64
C LEU A 5 12.97 0.26 -14.62
N VAL A 6 13.77 0.51 -13.59
CA VAL A 6 13.49 1.51 -12.56
C VAL A 6 13.31 2.88 -13.18
N GLU A 7 14.19 3.28 -14.09
CA GLU A 7 14.11 4.58 -14.76
C GLU A 7 12.87 4.70 -15.65
N LYS A 8 12.51 3.62 -16.36
CA LYS A 8 11.30 3.59 -17.18
C LYS A 8 10.04 3.76 -16.33
N VAL A 9 9.98 3.05 -15.21
CA VAL A 9 8.85 3.13 -14.29
C VAL A 9 8.75 4.54 -13.71
N ARG A 10 9.87 5.11 -13.28
CA ARG A 10 9.90 6.47 -12.73
C ARG A 10 9.34 7.49 -13.72
N ARG A 11 9.75 7.42 -14.98
CA ARG A 11 9.26 8.35 -16.02
C ARG A 11 7.78 8.19 -16.30
N GLY A 12 7.28 6.95 -16.31
CA GLY A 12 5.88 6.69 -16.59
C GLY A 12 4.96 7.04 -15.42
N MET A 13 5.39 6.74 -14.20
CA MET A 13 4.55 6.84 -13.02
C MET A 13 4.45 8.24 -12.43
N TRP A 14 5.44 9.12 -12.63
CA TRP A 14 5.35 10.48 -12.08
C TRP A 14 4.17 11.25 -12.69
N MET A 15 3.74 10.86 -13.89
CA MET A 15 2.59 11.45 -14.56
C MET A 15 1.25 10.97 -13.96
N LEU A 16 1.25 9.83 -13.28
CA LEU A 16 0.04 9.13 -12.83
C LEU A 16 -0.11 9.06 -11.32
N SER A 17 0.95 9.38 -10.57
CA SER A 17 1.01 9.13 -9.16
C SER A 17 1.76 10.22 -8.41
N GLU A 18 1.59 10.24 -7.10
CA GLU A 18 2.28 11.19 -6.24
C GLU A 18 3.78 10.89 -6.18
N ARG A 19 4.56 11.94 -5.94
CA ARG A 19 6.01 11.86 -5.96
C ARG A 19 6.55 10.82 -4.96
N GLU A 20 6.01 10.79 -3.75
CA GLU A 20 6.46 9.86 -2.71
C GLU A 20 6.10 8.42 -3.06
N PHE A 21 4.96 8.20 -3.71
CA PHE A 21 4.60 6.86 -4.19
C PHE A 21 5.63 6.37 -5.22
N VAL A 22 6.01 7.21 -6.16
CA VAL A 22 7.01 6.86 -7.19
C VAL A 22 8.35 6.54 -6.54
N LYS A 23 8.78 7.35 -5.58
CA LYS A 23 10.01 7.08 -4.83
C LYS A 23 9.96 5.76 -4.09
N GLY A 24 8.83 5.48 -3.42
CA GLY A 24 8.64 4.21 -2.71
C GLY A 24 8.73 3.01 -3.64
N PHE A 25 8.10 3.12 -4.80
CA PHE A 25 8.12 2.06 -5.81
C PHE A 25 9.54 1.81 -6.33
N VAL A 26 10.30 2.88 -6.60
CA VAL A 26 11.69 2.79 -7.03
C VAL A 26 12.54 2.13 -5.93
N ASP A 27 12.36 2.54 -4.69
CA ASP A 27 13.08 1.96 -3.54
C ASP A 27 12.77 0.48 -3.38
N GLU A 28 11.51 0.10 -3.55
CA GLU A 28 11.09 -1.30 -3.49
C GLU A 28 11.76 -2.13 -4.58
N LEU A 29 11.77 -1.64 -5.82
CA LEU A 29 12.44 -2.32 -6.92
C LEU A 29 13.94 -2.45 -6.72
N SER A 30 14.54 -1.50 -6.01
CA SER A 30 15.97 -1.49 -5.71
C SER A 30 16.34 -2.33 -4.48
N GLY A 31 15.33 -2.88 -3.79
CA GLY A 31 15.54 -3.68 -2.59
C GLY A 31 15.66 -2.88 -1.30
N ASP A 32 15.49 -1.57 -1.35
CA ASP A 32 15.53 -0.71 -0.17
C ASP A 32 14.14 -0.64 0.46
N LEU A 33 13.74 -1.73 1.10
CA LEU A 33 12.38 -1.90 1.61
C LEU A 33 12.06 -0.96 2.77
N GLY A 34 13.05 -0.68 3.63
CA GLY A 34 12.84 0.25 4.76
C GLY A 34 12.51 1.65 4.28
N GLU A 35 13.24 2.14 3.29
CA GLU A 35 12.98 3.46 2.71
C GLU A 35 11.68 3.46 1.91
N ALA A 36 11.38 2.36 1.22
CA ALA A 36 10.12 2.22 0.50
C ALA A 36 8.91 2.37 1.44
N VAL A 37 8.97 1.74 2.61
CA VAL A 37 7.93 1.88 3.65
C VAL A 37 7.72 3.35 3.99
N ASN A 38 8.80 4.08 4.25
CA ASN A 38 8.72 5.48 4.63
C ASN A 38 8.04 6.33 3.54
N GLN A 39 8.42 6.12 2.29
CA GLN A 39 7.87 6.88 1.17
C GLN A 39 6.39 6.54 0.94
N TYR A 40 6.03 5.26 0.99
CA TYR A 40 4.64 4.85 0.85
C TYR A 40 3.75 5.40 1.98
N LEU A 41 4.26 5.42 3.22
CA LEU A 41 3.49 5.98 4.33
C LEU A 41 3.29 7.48 4.20
N LEU A 42 4.30 8.21 3.74
CA LEU A 42 4.17 9.64 3.48
C LEU A 42 3.09 9.91 2.44
N ASP A 43 3.11 9.14 1.35
CA ASP A 43 2.09 9.25 0.31
C ASP A 43 0.70 8.90 0.82
N ALA A 44 0.59 7.80 1.58
CA ALA A 44 -0.69 7.37 2.14
C ALA A 44 -1.30 8.44 3.04
N GLU A 45 -0.51 9.02 3.93
CA GLU A 45 -0.97 10.06 4.84
C GLU A 45 -1.41 11.31 4.10
N ARG A 46 -0.67 11.72 3.08
CA ARG A 46 -1.05 12.87 2.27
C ARG A 46 -2.36 12.61 1.53
N CYS A 47 -2.47 11.45 0.87
CA CYS A 47 -3.69 11.09 0.13
C CYS A 47 -4.90 11.02 1.07
N ARG A 48 -4.71 10.48 2.27
CA ARG A 48 -5.76 10.41 3.28
C ARG A 48 -6.25 11.81 3.67
N ARG A 49 -5.33 12.72 3.94
CA ARG A 49 -5.67 14.11 4.31
C ARG A 49 -6.39 14.84 3.18
N GLU A 50 -6.05 14.53 1.95
CA GLU A 50 -6.67 15.14 0.77
C GLU A 50 -7.99 14.47 0.37
N GLY A 51 -8.42 13.43 1.08
CA GLY A 51 -9.63 12.69 0.75
C GLY A 51 -9.51 11.77 -0.45
N ARG A 52 -8.28 11.49 -0.90
CA ARG A 52 -8.00 10.59 -2.03
C ARG A 52 -7.89 9.16 -1.51
N ASN A 53 -9.04 8.61 -1.13
CA ASN A 53 -9.09 7.35 -0.37
C ASN A 53 -8.58 6.12 -1.12
N VAL A 54 -8.86 6.02 -2.43
CA VAL A 54 -8.37 4.87 -3.23
C VAL A 54 -6.86 4.90 -3.31
N TYR A 55 -6.27 6.08 -3.56
CA TYR A 55 -4.81 6.22 -3.62
C TYR A 55 -4.17 5.96 -2.25
N ALA A 56 -4.79 6.46 -1.17
CA ALA A 56 -4.32 6.19 0.18
C ALA A 56 -4.29 4.68 0.45
N SER A 57 -5.34 3.97 0.05
CA SER A 57 -5.44 2.51 0.18
C SER A 57 -4.27 1.80 -0.52
N ILE A 58 -3.97 2.20 -1.75
CA ILE A 58 -2.88 1.60 -2.53
C ILE A 58 -1.54 1.79 -1.81
N SER A 59 -1.29 2.99 -1.30
CA SER A 59 -0.04 3.31 -0.62
C SER A 59 0.09 2.58 0.72
N TYR A 60 -0.98 2.50 1.50
CA TYR A 60 -0.97 1.71 2.75
C TYR A 60 -0.71 0.24 2.46
N ALA A 61 -1.36 -0.34 1.46
CA ALA A 61 -1.15 -1.75 1.10
C ALA A 61 0.28 -2.00 0.59
N SER A 62 0.84 -1.03 -0.14
CA SER A 62 2.23 -1.14 -0.61
C SER A 62 3.21 -1.11 0.55
N ALA A 63 3.00 -0.22 1.53
CA ALA A 63 3.79 -0.17 2.75
C ALA A 63 3.67 -1.50 3.52
N ALA A 64 2.45 -2.03 3.64
CA ALA A 64 2.20 -3.30 4.33
C ALA A 64 2.96 -4.45 3.69
N ARG A 65 2.96 -4.52 2.37
CA ARG A 65 3.70 -5.55 1.64
C ARG A 65 5.20 -5.51 1.97
N CYS A 66 5.78 -4.32 1.97
CA CYS A 66 7.20 -4.14 2.30
C CYS A 66 7.48 -4.49 3.77
N MET A 67 6.62 -4.08 4.68
CA MET A 67 6.73 -4.41 6.11
C MET A 67 6.67 -5.92 6.34
N LYS A 68 5.78 -6.61 5.62
CA LYS A 68 5.66 -8.07 5.70
C LYS A 68 6.96 -8.74 5.30
N ILE A 69 7.58 -8.30 4.22
CA ILE A 69 8.87 -8.85 3.77
C ILE A 69 9.95 -8.59 4.81
N LEU A 70 9.93 -7.42 5.47
CA LEU A 70 10.88 -7.07 6.52
C LEU A 70 10.61 -7.81 7.85
N GLY A 71 9.51 -8.54 7.95
CA GLY A 71 9.15 -9.24 9.18
C GLY A 71 8.40 -8.40 10.21
N ASP A 72 8.04 -7.18 9.88
CA ASP A 72 7.28 -6.28 10.77
C ASP A 72 5.78 -6.55 10.59
N TYR A 73 5.34 -7.72 11.09
CA TYR A 73 4.00 -8.23 10.86
C TYR A 73 2.91 -7.40 11.55
N GLU A 74 3.20 -6.86 12.73
CA GLU A 74 2.21 -6.05 13.44
C GLU A 74 1.89 -4.77 12.66
N ARG A 75 2.91 -4.04 12.23
CA ARG A 75 2.70 -2.83 11.45
C ARG A 75 2.09 -3.14 10.08
N ALA A 76 2.51 -4.24 9.46
CA ALA A 76 1.95 -4.68 8.19
C ALA A 76 0.44 -4.93 8.31
N ALA A 77 0.02 -5.64 9.36
CA ALA A 77 -1.41 -5.89 9.61
C ALA A 77 -2.18 -4.59 9.78
N LYS A 78 -1.66 -3.65 10.57
CA LYS A 78 -2.28 -2.34 10.77
C LYS A 78 -2.44 -1.58 9.46
N CYS A 79 -1.44 -1.63 8.59
CA CYS A 79 -1.48 -0.95 7.29
C CYS A 79 -2.49 -1.60 6.34
N TYR A 80 -2.60 -2.93 6.34
CA TYR A 80 -3.64 -3.59 5.56
C TYR A 80 -5.04 -3.20 6.05
N LEU A 81 -5.24 -3.10 7.37
CA LEU A 81 -6.52 -2.66 7.93
C LEU A 81 -6.83 -1.21 7.54
N MET A 82 -5.81 -0.34 7.53
CA MET A 82 -5.98 1.03 7.07
C MET A 82 -6.33 1.08 5.58
N ALA A 83 -5.70 0.24 4.77
CA ALA A 83 -6.01 0.14 3.35
C ALA A 83 -7.48 -0.25 3.13
N ALA A 84 -7.95 -1.25 3.89
CA ALA A 84 -9.35 -1.67 3.83
C ALA A 84 -10.30 -0.54 4.26
N LYS A 85 -9.95 0.19 5.32
CA LYS A 85 -10.73 1.31 5.82
C LYS A 85 -10.86 2.42 4.77
N MET A 86 -9.75 2.74 4.09
CA MET A 86 -9.76 3.78 3.05
C MET A 86 -10.62 3.37 1.85
N LEU A 87 -10.54 2.10 1.44
CA LEU A 87 -11.39 1.60 0.36
C LEU A 87 -12.86 1.59 0.74
N ARG A 88 -13.17 1.21 1.99
CA ARG A 88 -14.55 1.22 2.46
C ARG A 88 -15.15 2.61 2.38
N ALA A 89 -14.36 3.64 2.69
CA ALA A 89 -14.80 5.03 2.59
C ALA A 89 -15.07 5.47 1.15
N SER A 90 -14.56 4.74 0.15
CA SER A 90 -14.78 5.06 -1.26
C SER A 90 -15.98 4.32 -1.88
N LEU A 91 -16.63 3.42 -1.14
CA LEU A 91 -17.81 2.70 -1.65
C LEU A 91 -18.93 3.67 -1.99
N GLY A 92 -19.56 3.44 -3.16
CA GLY A 92 -20.62 4.29 -3.65
C GLY A 92 -20.14 5.56 -4.36
N ARG A 93 -18.85 5.85 -4.32
CA ARG A 93 -18.28 7.08 -4.92
C ARG A 93 -17.57 6.84 -6.24
N CYS A 94 -17.23 5.59 -6.53
CA CYS A 94 -16.54 5.22 -7.77
C CYS A 94 -17.52 4.43 -8.64
N TYR A 95 -18.10 5.08 -9.62
CA TYR A 95 -19.13 4.49 -10.46
C TYR A 95 -18.71 3.14 -11.03
N GLY A 96 -19.54 2.12 -10.79
CA GLY A 96 -19.30 0.77 -11.33
C GLY A 96 -18.16 -0.01 -10.70
N ALA A 97 -17.48 0.54 -9.71
CA ALA A 97 -16.30 -0.10 -9.12
C ALA A 97 -16.56 -0.81 -7.78
N ASP A 98 -17.78 -0.73 -7.24
CA ASP A 98 -18.08 -1.23 -5.90
C ASP A 98 -17.74 -2.70 -5.71
N ARG A 99 -18.03 -3.55 -6.69
CA ARG A 99 -17.69 -4.99 -6.61
C ARG A 99 -16.19 -5.20 -6.47
N PHE A 100 -15.41 -4.52 -7.29
CA PHE A 100 -13.96 -4.58 -7.26
C PHE A 100 -13.43 -4.08 -5.92
N ILE A 101 -13.97 -2.98 -5.42
CA ILE A 101 -13.56 -2.39 -4.13
C ILE A 101 -13.85 -3.37 -2.99
N ARG A 102 -15.03 -3.99 -2.95
CA ARG A 102 -15.39 -4.97 -1.92
C ARG A 102 -14.47 -6.19 -1.93
N GLU A 103 -14.13 -6.69 -3.10
CA GLU A 103 -13.20 -7.80 -3.24
C GLU A 103 -11.83 -7.43 -2.69
N ARG A 104 -11.37 -6.22 -2.97
CA ARG A 104 -10.06 -5.74 -2.50
C ARG A 104 -10.06 -5.54 -0.98
N ILE A 105 -11.14 -5.00 -0.43
CA ILE A 105 -11.31 -4.87 1.03
C ILE A 105 -11.18 -6.24 1.69
N SER A 106 -11.90 -7.25 1.19
CA SER A 106 -11.84 -8.60 1.73
C SER A 106 -10.41 -9.15 1.68
N ARG A 107 -9.71 -8.93 0.60
CA ARG A 107 -8.32 -9.40 0.43
C ARG A 107 -7.40 -8.78 1.47
N TYR A 108 -7.50 -7.48 1.68
CA TYR A 108 -6.66 -6.79 2.68
C TYR A 108 -6.98 -7.28 4.10
N MET A 109 -8.24 -7.52 4.41
CA MET A 109 -8.64 -8.04 5.72
C MET A 109 -8.12 -9.47 5.93
N ILE A 110 -8.12 -10.30 4.90
CA ILE A 110 -7.55 -11.65 4.95
C ILE A 110 -6.05 -11.57 5.21
N GLU A 111 -5.34 -10.70 4.51
CA GLU A 111 -3.89 -10.53 4.72
C GLU A 111 -3.59 -10.08 6.14
N ALA A 112 -4.35 -9.12 6.67
CA ALA A 112 -4.19 -8.67 8.05
C ALA A 112 -4.43 -9.80 9.03
N SER A 113 -5.48 -10.59 8.82
CA SER A 113 -5.81 -11.72 9.70
C SER A 113 -4.72 -12.78 9.72
N LYS A 114 -4.14 -13.09 8.57
CA LYS A 114 -3.02 -14.04 8.47
C LYS A 114 -1.81 -13.57 9.27
N LEU A 115 -1.49 -12.29 9.16
CA LEU A 115 -0.35 -11.71 9.88
C LEU A 115 -0.59 -11.72 11.39
N LEU A 116 -1.79 -11.36 11.82
CA LEU A 116 -2.14 -11.38 13.24
C LEU A 116 -2.13 -12.80 13.81
N ALA A 117 -2.58 -13.78 13.02
CA ALA A 117 -2.51 -15.20 13.42
C ALA A 117 -1.06 -15.65 13.60
N THR A 118 -0.16 -15.23 12.70
CA THR A 118 1.26 -15.53 12.80
C THR A 118 1.86 -14.97 14.09
N LEU A 119 1.49 -13.76 14.48
CA LEU A 119 1.94 -13.15 15.74
C LEU A 119 1.43 -13.91 16.95
N SER A 120 0.17 -14.36 16.92
CA SER A 120 -0.39 -15.17 18.00
C SER A 120 0.33 -16.50 18.19
N GLU A 121 0.72 -17.14 17.08
CA GLU A 121 1.43 -18.42 17.11
C GLU A 121 2.85 -18.28 17.66
N GLY A 122 3.43 -17.11 17.53
CA GLY A 122 4.77 -16.83 18.03
C GLY A 122 4.87 -16.70 19.53
N ASP A 123 3.74 -16.55 20.21
CA ASP A 123 3.66 -16.44 21.65
C ASP A 123 3.47 -17.82 22.28
#